data_d263c38114a0a4d74c370d73a364ee5f
#
_entry.id   d263c38114a0a4d74c370d73a364ee5f
#
_cell.length_a   1.000
_cell.length_b   1.000
_cell.length_c   1.000
_cell.angle_alpha   90.00
_cell.angle_beta   90.00
_cell.angle_gamma   90.00
#
_symmetry.space_group_name_H-M   'P 1'
#
loop_
_entity.id
_entity.type
_entity.pdbx_description
1 polymer ?
#
loop_
_entity_poly.entity_id
_entity_poly.type
_entity_poly.pdbx_seq_one_letter_code
_entity_poly.pdbx_strand_id
1 'polypeptide(L)'
;MNMNRRDALKVGAVGVAAVAATAMTGCTEAEAKPADKAGSTKVLGKHQIVVIGGGFGGLTVAKSLKKKDKNFDVLVIEKNDTFMSCPFSNTNLGKLEGIDLGTFVFDYAQPVEKHGYGMLKAEVTSIDRAAKEIHTAHGIVQYEILVLSPGIAYNYENQFPAWSKEKIAEVKRTAPGALVPGSEHVALERQLANMEDGDVVITVPNGKFRCPPAPFERASMIAAYMDKEDIRGKVIVLNPKAKFAKFGAFMEAWKDLYADRIVYMPHSKILDVDTKSKTISFKTVVKRTDVVGLGGEKSVNKTVKYEVLNLIPDNKANPVVEMATLETSKDAFGKVLMNGCSFQTKTDKDVYAVGDVVAHAIPPSGQTASWSGKQCADEIAHRLHGKAYSLAVKAAPVKAGNVCYSMVGDRPEEAIMVTHDFSWTGSVIKGKGHVPKAASGKFRSKGTAKATRDWYSGAMADLFS
;
A
#
# COMPACT_ATOMS: atom_id res chain seq x y z
N MET A 1 -38.07 -4.46 -17.69
CA MET A 1 -38.27 -3.83 -16.39
C MET A 1 -36.97 -3.94 -15.65
N ASN A 2 -36.22 -2.85 -15.54
CA ASN A 2 -35.00 -2.83 -14.73
C ASN A 2 -35.41 -2.64 -13.28
N MET A 3 -35.31 -3.70 -12.47
CA MET A 3 -35.46 -3.61 -11.02
C MET A 3 -34.29 -2.83 -10.45
N ASN A 4 -34.57 -1.77 -9.71
CA ASN A 4 -33.54 -1.04 -9.01
C ASN A 4 -33.12 -1.79 -7.74
N ARG A 5 -31.95 -1.41 -7.16
CA ARG A 5 -31.35 -2.06 -5.99
C ARG A 5 -32.27 -2.13 -4.76
N ARG A 6 -33.18 -1.14 -4.58
CA ARG A 6 -34.17 -1.11 -3.50
C ARG A 6 -35.22 -2.22 -3.63
N ASP A 7 -35.57 -2.59 -4.84
CA ASP A 7 -36.57 -3.64 -5.09
C ASP A 7 -35.98 -5.05 -4.91
N ALA A 8 -34.71 -5.24 -5.25
CA ALA A 8 -34.01 -6.51 -5.05
C ALA A 8 -33.80 -6.86 -3.55
N LEU A 9 -33.58 -5.86 -2.70
CA LEU A 9 -33.43 -6.07 -1.24
C LEU A 9 -34.75 -6.41 -0.54
N LYS A 10 -35.90 -5.98 -1.06
CA LYS A 10 -37.23 -6.31 -0.50
C LYS A 10 -37.67 -7.73 -0.81
N VAL A 11 -37.20 -8.31 -1.88
CA VAL A 11 -37.56 -9.69 -2.29
C VAL A 11 -36.72 -10.73 -1.53
N GLY A 12 -35.54 -10.38 -1.00
CA GLY A 12 -34.67 -11.26 -0.24
C GLY A 12 -35.08 -11.51 1.23
N ALA A 13 -36.05 -10.74 1.76
CA ALA A 13 -36.35 -10.76 3.22
C ALA A 13 -37.51 -11.70 3.61
N VAL A 14 -38.13 -12.45 2.70
CA VAL A 14 -39.29 -13.30 2.99
C VAL A 14 -39.01 -14.81 2.84
N GLY A 15 -37.78 -15.25 2.88
CA GLY A 15 -37.47 -16.63 2.55
C GLY A 15 -36.54 -17.41 3.50
N VAL A 16 -36.36 -17.03 4.80
CA VAL A 16 -35.60 -17.86 5.73
C VAL A 16 -36.17 -17.76 7.15
N ALA A 17 -37.31 -18.39 7.37
CA ALA A 17 -37.81 -18.69 8.71
C ALA A 17 -38.51 -20.06 8.66
N ALA A 18 -37.79 -21.12 8.67
CA ALA A 18 -38.12 -22.45 9.17
C ALA A 18 -37.07 -23.44 8.64
N VAL A 19 -36.10 -23.76 9.45
CA VAL A 19 -35.46 -25.04 9.73
C VAL A 19 -34.18 -24.76 10.54
N ALA A 20 -34.30 -24.71 11.85
CA ALA A 20 -33.17 -24.87 12.75
C ALA A 20 -33.69 -25.28 14.15
N ALA A 21 -34.06 -26.52 14.28
CA ALA A 21 -34.14 -27.17 15.58
C ALA A 21 -33.84 -28.66 15.34
N THR A 22 -32.59 -29.03 15.57
CA THR A 22 -32.13 -30.33 16.07
C THR A 22 -30.70 -30.56 15.61
N ALA A 23 -29.79 -30.44 16.53
CA ALA A 23 -28.54 -31.17 16.73
C ALA A 23 -27.46 -30.27 17.36
N MET A 24 -27.67 -29.93 18.63
CA MET A 24 -26.54 -29.56 19.51
C MET A 24 -26.26 -30.75 20.39
N THR A 25 -25.32 -31.57 20.00
CA THR A 25 -24.61 -32.49 20.92
C THR A 25 -23.14 -32.49 20.56
N GLY A 26 -22.33 -31.93 21.46
CA GLY A 26 -20.97 -32.34 21.72
C GLY A 26 -19.90 -31.90 20.71
N CYS A 27 -19.56 -30.60 20.70
CA CYS A 27 -18.17 -30.23 20.45
C CYS A 27 -17.58 -29.70 21.75
N THR A 28 -16.86 -30.56 22.47
CA THR A 28 -15.94 -30.12 23.53
C THR A 28 -14.94 -29.18 22.89
N GLU A 29 -14.87 -27.95 23.39
CA GLU A 29 -13.79 -27.02 23.10
C GLU A 29 -12.46 -27.70 23.46
N ALA A 30 -11.74 -28.14 22.45
CA ALA A 30 -10.33 -28.45 22.61
C ALA A 30 -9.63 -27.09 22.84
N GLU A 31 -9.26 -26.81 24.08
CA GLU A 31 -8.32 -25.75 24.39
C GLU A 31 -7.10 -25.93 23.47
N ALA A 32 -6.95 -25.00 22.53
CA ALA A 32 -5.74 -24.92 21.74
C ALA A 32 -4.59 -24.57 22.69
N LYS A 33 -3.78 -25.57 23.05
CA LYS A 33 -2.51 -25.36 23.71
C LYS A 33 -1.75 -24.27 22.96
N PRO A 34 -1.13 -23.28 23.69
CA PRO A 34 -0.22 -22.35 23.04
C PRO A 34 0.83 -23.15 22.27
N ALA A 35 0.91 -22.92 20.97
CA ALA A 35 1.94 -23.51 20.14
C ALA A 35 3.30 -23.12 20.72
N ASP A 36 4.07 -24.11 21.14
CA ASP A 36 5.44 -23.93 21.58
C ASP A 36 6.21 -23.14 20.50
N LYS A 37 6.79 -22.01 20.88
CA LYS A 37 7.62 -21.14 20.03
C LYS A 37 9.00 -21.75 19.74
N ALA A 38 9.18 -23.04 19.84
CA ALA A 38 10.36 -23.71 19.34
C ALA A 38 10.21 -23.88 17.81
N GLY A 39 10.71 -22.91 17.06
CA GLY A 39 10.80 -23.01 15.61
C GLY A 39 11.51 -24.30 15.23
N SER A 40 11.06 -24.95 14.16
CA SER A 40 11.69 -26.16 13.64
C SER A 40 13.18 -25.91 13.41
N THR A 41 14.05 -26.75 13.97
CA THR A 41 15.51 -26.73 13.74
C THR A 41 15.92 -27.37 12.42
N LYS A 42 14.94 -27.86 11.63
CA LYS A 42 15.19 -28.49 10.34
C LYS A 42 15.68 -27.45 9.33
N VAL A 43 16.86 -27.67 8.77
CA VAL A 43 17.35 -26.89 7.64
C VAL A 43 16.61 -27.32 6.37
N LEU A 44 15.93 -26.38 5.73
CA LEU A 44 15.16 -26.58 4.49
C LEU A 44 16.05 -26.50 3.25
N GLY A 45 17.11 -25.73 3.30
CA GLY A 45 18.07 -25.56 2.22
C GLY A 45 19.03 -24.39 2.45
N LYS A 46 20.08 -24.35 1.63
CA LYS A 46 20.99 -23.22 1.51
C LYS A 46 20.88 -22.66 0.09
N HIS A 47 20.65 -21.35 -0.02
CA HIS A 47 20.49 -20.65 -1.30
C HIS A 47 21.50 -19.53 -1.45
N GLN A 48 21.91 -19.26 -2.69
CA GLN A 48 22.84 -18.17 -2.98
C GLN A 48 22.19 -16.82 -2.67
N ILE A 49 20.94 -16.63 -3.08
CA ILE A 49 20.20 -15.38 -2.87
C ILE A 49 18.81 -15.71 -2.32
N VAL A 50 18.48 -15.15 -1.17
CA VAL A 50 17.12 -15.24 -0.61
C VAL A 50 16.47 -13.86 -0.60
N VAL A 51 15.25 -13.78 -1.11
CA VAL A 51 14.43 -12.57 -1.16
C VAL A 51 13.25 -12.74 -0.23
N ILE A 52 13.07 -11.87 0.77
CA ILE A 52 11.90 -11.88 1.65
C ILE A 52 10.89 -10.87 1.16
N GLY A 53 9.72 -11.35 0.74
CA GLY A 53 8.58 -10.59 0.24
C GLY A 53 8.37 -10.73 -1.26
N GLY A 54 7.21 -11.27 -1.64
CA GLY A 54 6.74 -11.51 -3.02
C GLY A 54 5.98 -10.32 -3.64
N GLY A 55 6.30 -9.07 -3.23
CA GLY A 55 5.71 -7.86 -3.81
C GLY A 55 6.45 -7.36 -5.07
N PHE A 56 6.10 -6.15 -5.53
CA PHE A 56 6.71 -5.51 -6.71
C PHE A 56 8.24 -5.51 -6.67
N GLY A 57 8.84 -5.19 -5.52
CA GLY A 57 10.29 -5.14 -5.37
C GLY A 57 10.92 -6.53 -5.43
N GLY A 58 10.45 -7.46 -4.60
CA GLY A 58 11.06 -8.80 -4.48
C GLY A 58 10.93 -9.65 -5.73
N LEU A 59 9.74 -9.69 -6.36
CA LEU A 59 9.56 -10.39 -7.64
C LEU A 59 10.43 -9.80 -8.73
N THR A 60 10.58 -8.45 -8.76
CA THR A 60 11.48 -7.80 -9.72
C THR A 60 12.94 -8.17 -9.47
N VAL A 61 13.39 -8.27 -8.21
CA VAL A 61 14.75 -8.74 -7.88
C VAL A 61 14.95 -10.16 -8.39
N ALA A 62 14.09 -11.10 -8.01
CA ALA A 62 14.20 -12.51 -8.36
C ALA A 62 14.25 -12.72 -9.88
N LYS A 63 13.27 -12.17 -10.59
CA LYS A 63 13.20 -12.20 -12.06
C LYS A 63 14.42 -11.57 -12.73
N SER A 64 14.86 -10.39 -12.25
CA SER A 64 15.99 -9.68 -12.85
C SER A 64 17.29 -10.44 -12.67
N LEU A 65 17.50 -11.07 -11.51
CA LEU A 65 18.66 -11.94 -11.28
C LEU A 65 18.69 -13.13 -12.22
N LYS A 66 17.57 -13.85 -12.36
CA LYS A 66 17.46 -14.99 -13.28
C LYS A 66 17.62 -14.59 -14.76
N LYS A 67 17.24 -13.38 -15.15
CA LYS A 67 17.50 -12.83 -16.49
C LYS A 67 18.98 -12.52 -16.72
N LYS A 68 19.74 -12.19 -15.69
CA LYS A 68 21.19 -11.88 -15.78
C LYS A 68 22.01 -13.14 -15.82
N ASP A 69 21.66 -14.11 -15.00
CA ASP A 69 22.29 -15.43 -15.00
C ASP A 69 21.27 -16.48 -14.54
N LYS A 70 20.96 -17.42 -15.43
CA LYS A 70 20.03 -18.51 -15.15
C LYS A 70 20.54 -19.46 -14.06
N ASN A 71 21.85 -19.47 -13.80
CA ASN A 71 22.48 -20.33 -12.80
C ASN A 71 22.40 -19.78 -11.38
N PHE A 72 22.03 -18.51 -11.20
CA PHE A 72 21.83 -17.99 -9.85
C PHE A 72 20.73 -18.77 -9.13
N ASP A 73 21.06 -19.30 -7.95
CA ASP A 73 20.10 -19.93 -7.05
C ASP A 73 19.37 -18.84 -6.24
N VAL A 74 18.13 -18.58 -6.64
CA VAL A 74 17.29 -17.52 -6.05
C VAL A 74 16.05 -18.14 -5.44
N LEU A 75 15.81 -17.90 -4.15
CA LEU A 75 14.58 -18.29 -3.43
C LEU A 75 13.82 -17.03 -2.99
N VAL A 76 12.53 -16.97 -3.25
CA VAL A 76 11.61 -15.97 -2.68
C VAL A 76 10.85 -16.59 -1.50
N ILE A 77 10.84 -15.93 -0.34
CA ILE A 77 10.00 -16.30 0.81
C ILE A 77 8.85 -15.31 0.91
N GLU A 78 7.61 -15.79 0.81
CA GLU A 78 6.40 -14.99 0.91
C GLU A 78 5.37 -15.70 1.80
N LYS A 79 4.68 -14.94 2.65
CA LYS A 79 3.70 -15.50 3.59
C LYS A 79 2.32 -15.73 3.01
N ASN A 80 1.97 -15.01 1.95
CA ASN A 80 0.67 -15.10 1.29
C ASN A 80 0.71 -16.11 0.15
N ASP A 81 -0.43 -16.76 -0.13
CA ASP A 81 -0.58 -17.69 -1.25
C ASP A 81 -0.67 -16.96 -2.59
N THR A 82 -1.17 -15.74 -2.57
CA THR A 82 -1.40 -14.94 -3.78
C THR A 82 -0.84 -13.53 -3.60
N PHE A 83 -0.42 -12.95 -4.70
CA PHE A 83 -0.14 -11.53 -4.80
C PHE A 83 -1.45 -10.76 -4.97
N MET A 84 -1.58 -9.63 -4.29
CA MET A 84 -2.63 -8.66 -4.57
C MET A 84 -2.00 -7.28 -4.82
N SER A 85 -2.39 -6.63 -5.92
CA SER A 85 -1.89 -5.30 -6.26
C SER A 85 -2.61 -4.22 -5.45
N CYS A 86 -1.85 -3.35 -4.78
CA CYS A 86 -2.36 -2.09 -4.24
C CYS A 86 -2.45 -0.98 -5.33
N PRO A 87 -1.43 -0.78 -6.19
CA PRO A 87 -1.58 0.09 -7.35
C PRO A 87 -2.80 -0.27 -8.18
N PHE A 88 -3.55 0.75 -8.61
CA PHE A 88 -4.78 0.66 -9.39
C PHE A 88 -6.01 0.14 -8.62
N SER A 89 -5.89 -0.41 -7.41
CA SER A 89 -7.00 -1.05 -6.67
C SER A 89 -8.13 -0.08 -6.26
N ASN A 90 -7.88 1.24 -6.22
CA ASN A 90 -8.94 2.22 -5.98
C ASN A 90 -10.03 2.21 -7.06
N THR A 91 -9.71 1.76 -8.28
CA THR A 91 -10.67 1.65 -9.39
C THR A 91 -11.80 0.66 -9.12
N ASN A 92 -11.53 -0.38 -8.31
CA ASN A 92 -12.57 -1.30 -7.85
C ASN A 92 -13.60 -0.61 -6.94
N LEU A 93 -13.18 0.35 -6.11
CA LEU A 93 -14.08 1.12 -5.25
C LEU A 93 -15.00 2.04 -6.06
N GLY A 94 -14.53 2.55 -7.21
CA GLY A 94 -15.31 3.30 -8.17
C GLY A 94 -16.19 2.43 -9.09
N LYS A 95 -16.06 1.10 -8.99
CA LYS A 95 -16.74 0.16 -9.89
C LYS A 95 -16.57 0.54 -11.36
N LEU A 96 -15.32 0.81 -11.76
CA LEU A 96 -14.99 1.09 -13.15
C LEU A 96 -15.28 -0.12 -14.03
N GLU A 97 -15.65 0.11 -15.28
CA GLU A 97 -16.03 -0.94 -16.22
C GLU A 97 -14.91 -1.98 -16.38
N GLY A 98 -15.28 -3.26 -16.29
CA GLY A 98 -14.35 -4.39 -16.43
C GLY A 98 -13.36 -4.56 -15.26
N ILE A 99 -13.58 -3.88 -14.12
CA ILE A 99 -12.73 -3.98 -12.92
C ILE A 99 -13.50 -4.63 -11.77
N ASP A 100 -12.89 -5.67 -11.23
CA ASP A 100 -13.32 -6.35 -10.01
C ASP A 100 -12.10 -6.68 -9.13
N LEU A 101 -12.31 -7.34 -7.99
CA LEU A 101 -11.21 -7.75 -7.11
C LEU A 101 -10.26 -8.75 -7.76
N GLY A 102 -10.76 -9.60 -8.66
CA GLY A 102 -9.96 -10.56 -9.40
C GLY A 102 -8.89 -9.90 -10.29
N THR A 103 -9.19 -8.68 -10.78
CA THR A 103 -8.24 -7.88 -11.56
C THR A 103 -6.90 -7.63 -10.84
N PHE A 104 -6.89 -7.69 -9.51
CA PHE A 104 -5.72 -7.37 -8.69
C PHE A 104 -5.02 -8.58 -8.10
N VAL A 105 -5.55 -9.79 -8.26
CA VAL A 105 -5.07 -11.01 -7.62
C VAL A 105 -4.36 -11.89 -8.64
N PHE A 106 -3.12 -12.30 -8.31
CA PHE A 106 -2.27 -13.15 -9.16
C PHE A 106 -1.67 -14.26 -8.31
N ASP A 107 -1.51 -15.45 -8.89
CA ASP A 107 -0.77 -16.52 -8.25
C ASP A 107 0.74 -16.40 -8.52
N TYR A 108 1.52 -17.11 -7.72
CA TYR A 108 2.97 -17.12 -7.84
C TYR A 108 3.52 -18.25 -8.72
N ALA A 109 2.70 -19.21 -9.13
CA ALA A 109 3.16 -20.39 -9.87
C ALA A 109 3.70 -19.99 -11.26
N GLN A 110 2.94 -19.13 -11.98
CA GLN A 110 3.31 -18.71 -13.32
C GLN A 110 4.68 -18.01 -13.39
N PRO A 111 4.98 -16.96 -12.58
CA PRO A 111 6.28 -16.33 -12.62
C PRO A 111 7.42 -17.20 -12.11
N VAL A 112 7.16 -18.12 -11.17
CA VAL A 112 8.13 -19.13 -10.70
C VAL A 112 8.53 -20.05 -11.85
N GLU A 113 7.56 -20.65 -12.53
CA GLU A 113 7.80 -21.52 -13.67
C GLU A 113 8.53 -20.79 -14.80
N LYS A 114 8.06 -19.61 -15.16
CA LYS A 114 8.60 -18.84 -16.29
C LYS A 114 10.02 -18.35 -16.07
N HIS A 115 10.34 -17.87 -14.87
CA HIS A 115 11.63 -17.24 -14.59
C HIS A 115 12.61 -18.18 -13.88
N GLY A 116 12.16 -19.31 -13.32
CA GLY A 116 13.02 -20.34 -12.75
C GLY A 116 13.66 -19.96 -11.41
N TYR A 117 13.06 -19.07 -10.61
CA TYR A 117 13.42 -18.89 -9.22
C TYR A 117 12.58 -19.80 -8.32
N GLY A 118 13.11 -20.18 -7.16
CA GLY A 118 12.36 -20.94 -6.16
C GLY A 118 11.38 -20.05 -5.36
N MET A 119 10.35 -20.67 -4.79
CA MET A 119 9.43 -19.98 -3.88
C MET A 119 9.10 -20.85 -2.67
N LEU A 120 9.16 -20.26 -1.49
CA LEU A 120 8.73 -20.83 -0.23
C LEU A 120 7.60 -19.99 0.36
N LYS A 121 6.41 -20.60 0.48
CA LYS A 121 5.34 -20.00 1.25
C LYS A 121 5.63 -20.18 2.74
N ALA A 122 6.07 -19.12 3.40
CA ALA A 122 6.33 -19.12 4.83
C ALA A 122 6.34 -17.71 5.40
N GLU A 123 5.94 -17.59 6.66
CA GLU A 123 6.15 -16.37 7.44
C GLU A 123 7.52 -16.45 8.13
N VAL A 124 8.33 -15.40 7.97
CA VAL A 124 9.61 -15.25 8.65
C VAL A 124 9.36 -14.89 10.11
N THR A 125 9.97 -15.65 11.02
CA THR A 125 9.81 -15.47 12.47
C THR A 125 11.04 -14.85 13.14
N SER A 126 12.24 -15.07 12.58
CA SER A 126 13.48 -14.40 12.99
C SER A 126 14.55 -14.48 11.89
N ILE A 127 15.57 -13.64 12.00
CA ILE A 127 16.73 -13.59 11.09
C ILE A 127 17.99 -13.53 11.94
N ASP A 128 18.86 -14.53 11.79
CA ASP A 128 20.23 -14.51 12.31
C ASP A 128 21.21 -14.17 11.19
N ARG A 129 21.70 -12.91 11.19
CA ARG A 129 22.62 -12.45 10.16
C ARG A 129 24.04 -13.03 10.34
N ALA A 130 24.44 -13.35 11.56
CA ALA A 130 25.77 -13.90 11.83
C ALA A 130 25.86 -15.34 11.31
N ALA A 131 24.82 -16.14 11.55
CA ALA A 131 24.70 -17.50 11.01
C ALA A 131 24.24 -17.52 9.55
N LYS A 132 23.75 -16.40 9.01
CA LYS A 132 23.07 -16.29 7.69
C LYS A 132 21.86 -17.20 7.59
N GLU A 133 20.98 -17.16 8.59
CA GLU A 133 19.81 -18.01 8.73
C GLU A 133 18.53 -17.19 8.82
N ILE A 134 17.50 -17.68 8.14
CA ILE A 134 16.13 -17.17 8.19
C ILE A 134 15.27 -18.28 8.79
N HIS A 135 14.65 -17.98 9.92
CA HIS A 135 13.78 -18.91 10.60
C HIS A 135 12.33 -18.71 10.18
N THR A 136 11.63 -19.80 9.94
CA THR A 136 10.21 -19.85 9.62
C THR A 136 9.52 -20.94 10.44
N ALA A 137 8.19 -20.96 10.44
CA ALA A 137 7.45 -22.05 11.07
C ALA A 137 7.75 -23.43 10.45
N HIS A 138 8.28 -23.50 9.22
CA HIS A 138 8.58 -24.73 8.50
C HIS A 138 10.04 -25.21 8.69
N GLY A 139 10.92 -24.34 9.12
CA GLY A 139 12.33 -24.61 9.30
C GLY A 139 13.23 -23.43 8.96
N ILE A 140 14.51 -23.70 8.83
CA ILE A 140 15.58 -22.72 8.62
C ILE A 140 15.99 -22.69 7.15
N VAL A 141 16.07 -21.52 6.57
CA VAL A 141 16.64 -21.27 5.23
C VAL A 141 17.96 -20.53 5.41
N GLN A 142 19.04 -21.10 4.86
CA GLN A 142 20.35 -20.45 4.86
C GLN A 142 20.57 -19.67 3.57
N TYR A 143 21.33 -18.55 3.64
CA TYR A 143 21.60 -17.69 2.49
C TYR A 143 23.07 -17.25 2.40
N GLU A 144 23.50 -16.83 1.22
CA GLU A 144 24.75 -16.07 1.04
C GLU A 144 24.46 -14.56 0.95
N ILE A 145 23.42 -14.18 0.20
CA ILE A 145 22.92 -12.82 0.08
C ILE A 145 21.44 -12.79 0.44
N LEU A 146 21.04 -11.80 1.25
CA LEU A 146 19.65 -11.57 1.65
C LEU A 146 19.13 -10.26 1.05
N VAL A 147 17.92 -10.29 0.49
CA VAL A 147 17.20 -9.09 0.02
C VAL A 147 15.89 -8.94 0.79
N LEU A 148 15.71 -7.80 1.48
CA LEU A 148 14.49 -7.48 2.19
C LEU A 148 13.56 -6.64 1.33
N SER A 149 12.36 -7.14 1.04
CA SER A 149 11.31 -6.46 0.31
C SER A 149 9.91 -6.69 0.91
N PRO A 150 9.74 -6.72 2.25
CA PRO A 150 8.49 -7.12 2.89
C PRO A 150 7.40 -6.02 2.89
N GLY A 151 7.68 -4.84 2.34
CA GLY A 151 6.75 -3.71 2.30
C GLY A 151 6.58 -3.00 3.64
N ILE A 152 5.40 -2.40 3.85
CA ILE A 152 5.06 -1.62 5.04
C ILE A 152 4.28 -2.44 6.07
N ALA A 153 4.24 -1.91 7.29
CA ALA A 153 3.22 -2.21 8.30
C ALA A 153 2.53 -0.91 8.76
N TYR A 154 1.37 -1.03 9.39
CA TYR A 154 0.69 0.07 10.02
C TYR A 154 1.27 0.36 11.41
N ASN A 155 1.29 1.62 11.80
CA ASN A 155 1.88 2.11 13.04
C ASN A 155 0.82 2.69 13.98
N TYR A 156 -0.19 1.90 14.30
CA TYR A 156 -1.30 2.32 15.17
C TYR A 156 -0.79 2.71 16.57
N GLU A 157 0.11 1.92 17.12
CA GLU A 157 0.60 2.05 18.48
C GLU A 157 1.31 3.40 18.72
N ASN A 158 2.10 3.87 17.76
CA ASN A 158 2.78 5.15 17.86
C ASN A 158 1.87 6.33 17.50
N GLN A 159 0.94 6.12 16.58
CA GLN A 159 -0.02 7.17 16.19
C GLN A 159 -1.06 7.42 17.25
N PHE A 160 -1.51 6.36 17.91
CA PHE A 160 -2.57 6.36 18.93
C PHE A 160 -2.11 5.67 20.22
N PRO A 161 -1.16 6.28 20.97
CA PRO A 161 -0.53 5.62 22.11
C PRO A 161 -1.50 5.36 23.29
N ALA A 162 -2.65 6.03 23.30
CA ALA A 162 -3.70 5.82 24.31
C ALA A 162 -4.68 4.68 23.95
N TRP A 163 -4.58 4.09 22.75
CA TRP A 163 -5.47 3.00 22.35
C TRP A 163 -4.98 1.66 22.89
N SER A 164 -5.87 0.88 23.47
CA SER A 164 -5.59 -0.51 23.84
C SER A 164 -5.44 -1.40 22.61
N LYS A 165 -4.86 -2.58 22.79
CA LYS A 165 -4.75 -3.58 21.71
C LYS A 165 -6.10 -4.01 21.16
N GLU A 166 -7.11 -4.13 22.07
CA GLU A 166 -8.48 -4.49 21.71
C GLU A 166 -9.13 -3.40 20.85
N LYS A 167 -8.94 -2.12 21.22
CA LYS A 167 -9.42 -0.99 20.42
C LYS A 167 -8.75 -0.95 19.05
N ILE A 168 -7.43 -1.16 18.96
CA ILE A 168 -6.72 -1.24 17.70
C ILE A 168 -7.27 -2.39 16.84
N ALA A 169 -7.52 -3.56 17.43
CA ALA A 169 -8.07 -4.71 16.72
C ALA A 169 -9.51 -4.42 16.22
N GLU A 170 -10.33 -3.77 17.03
CA GLU A 170 -11.68 -3.34 16.63
C GLU A 170 -11.65 -2.35 15.48
N VAL A 171 -10.82 -1.31 15.57
CA VAL A 171 -10.69 -0.30 14.51
C VAL A 171 -10.17 -0.91 13.21
N LYS A 172 -9.18 -1.81 13.26
CA LYS A 172 -8.69 -2.55 12.07
C LYS A 172 -9.81 -3.31 11.37
N ARG A 173 -10.75 -3.89 12.13
CA ARG A 173 -11.87 -4.65 11.57
C ARG A 173 -12.96 -3.74 11.00
N THR A 174 -13.26 -2.60 11.65
CA THR A 174 -14.41 -1.74 11.33
C THR A 174 -14.05 -0.56 10.42
N ALA A 175 -12.80 -0.13 10.42
CA ALA A 175 -12.30 1.03 9.66
C ALA A 175 -11.00 0.66 8.89
N PRO A 176 -11.09 -0.20 7.87
CA PRO A 176 -9.93 -0.74 7.17
C PRO A 176 -9.09 0.35 6.49
N GLY A 177 -7.76 0.27 6.64
CA GLY A 177 -6.82 1.20 6.02
C GLY A 177 -6.67 0.98 4.51
N ALA A 178 -6.70 -0.26 4.08
CA ALA A 178 -6.64 -0.70 2.68
C ALA A 178 -5.48 -0.08 1.87
N LEU A 179 -4.30 0.06 2.49
CA LEU A 179 -3.02 0.31 1.82
C LEU A 179 -2.09 -0.91 1.84
N VAL A 180 -2.27 -1.81 2.79
CA VAL A 180 -1.67 -3.15 2.74
C VAL A 180 -2.63 -4.02 1.94
N PRO A 181 -2.19 -4.64 0.83
CA PRO A 181 -3.04 -5.48 -0.01
C PRO A 181 -3.63 -6.66 0.76
N GLY A 182 -4.88 -7.02 0.48
CA GLY A 182 -5.54 -8.17 1.09
C GLY A 182 -6.96 -7.88 1.56
N SER A 183 -7.36 -8.52 2.65
CA SER A 183 -8.73 -8.51 3.20
C SER A 183 -9.30 -7.11 3.49
N GLU A 184 -8.46 -6.13 3.80
CA GLU A 184 -8.91 -4.75 4.05
C GLU A 184 -9.55 -4.10 2.81
N HIS A 185 -9.07 -4.42 1.60
CA HIS A 185 -9.68 -3.95 0.36
C HIS A 185 -11.08 -4.52 0.18
N VAL A 186 -11.24 -5.82 0.47
CA VAL A 186 -12.54 -6.50 0.43
C VAL A 186 -13.49 -5.91 1.47
N ALA A 187 -12.99 -5.66 2.69
CA ALA A 187 -13.79 -5.10 3.77
C ALA A 187 -14.29 -3.69 3.43
N LEU A 188 -13.42 -2.82 2.90
CA LEU A 188 -13.79 -1.46 2.49
C LEU A 188 -14.81 -1.48 1.34
N GLU A 189 -14.60 -2.31 0.33
CA GLU A 189 -15.55 -2.48 -0.77
C GLU A 189 -16.94 -2.91 -0.29
N ARG A 190 -16.99 -3.91 0.62
CA ARG A 190 -18.26 -4.40 1.17
C ARG A 190 -18.97 -3.34 2.01
N GLN A 191 -18.24 -2.55 2.80
CA GLN A 191 -18.83 -1.45 3.56
C GLN A 191 -19.46 -0.42 2.63
N LEU A 192 -18.76 -0.02 1.55
CA LEU A 192 -19.31 0.88 0.55
C LEU A 192 -20.51 0.27 -0.19
N ALA A 193 -20.46 -1.02 -0.54
CA ALA A 193 -21.55 -1.71 -1.22
C ALA A 193 -22.81 -1.84 -0.36
N ASN A 194 -22.69 -1.88 0.96
CA ASN A 194 -23.81 -1.96 1.90
C ASN A 194 -24.31 -0.58 2.38
N MET A 195 -23.69 0.48 1.92
CA MET A 195 -24.04 1.85 2.30
C MET A 195 -25.29 2.29 1.53
N GLU A 196 -26.30 2.79 2.23
CA GLU A 196 -27.51 3.38 1.63
C GLU A 196 -27.35 4.89 1.48
N ASP A 197 -26.99 5.57 2.57
CA ASP A 197 -26.76 7.01 2.66
C ASP A 197 -25.68 7.29 3.71
N GLY A 198 -25.16 8.53 3.79
CA GLY A 198 -24.25 9.01 4.82
C GLY A 198 -22.87 9.36 4.28
N ASP A 199 -22.00 9.83 5.18
CA ASP A 199 -20.68 10.31 4.80
C ASP A 199 -19.63 9.20 4.84
N VAL A 200 -18.72 9.24 3.87
CA VAL A 200 -17.48 8.45 3.89
C VAL A 200 -16.34 9.33 4.36
N VAL A 201 -15.65 8.91 5.42
CA VAL A 201 -14.47 9.64 5.92
C VAL A 201 -13.20 8.87 5.57
N ILE A 202 -12.23 9.58 4.99
CA ILE A 202 -10.90 9.05 4.64
C ILE A 202 -9.86 9.83 5.42
N THR A 203 -8.98 9.13 6.16
CA THR A 203 -7.86 9.79 6.84
C THR A 203 -6.58 9.66 6.04
N VAL A 204 -5.67 10.62 6.22
CA VAL A 204 -4.35 10.62 5.59
C VAL A 204 -3.28 10.49 6.68
N PRO A 205 -2.25 9.64 6.50
CA PRO A 205 -1.16 9.49 7.46
C PRO A 205 -0.39 10.78 7.75
N ASN A 206 0.09 10.95 8.99
CA ASN A 206 0.87 12.13 9.39
C ASN A 206 2.25 12.16 8.70
N GLY A 207 2.93 11.01 8.65
CA GLY A 207 4.27 10.88 8.11
C GLY A 207 4.34 10.67 6.59
N LYS A 208 5.46 10.12 6.15
CA LYS A 208 5.61 9.58 4.79
C LYS A 208 4.90 8.22 4.74
N PHE A 209 4.16 7.97 3.69
CA PHE A 209 3.40 6.73 3.54
C PHE A 209 3.45 6.21 2.11
N ARG A 210 3.12 4.94 1.94
CA ARG A 210 3.01 4.25 0.66
C ARG A 210 1.96 4.88 -0.22
N CYS A 211 2.27 5.05 -1.51
CA CYS A 211 1.34 5.58 -2.51
C CYS A 211 0.73 6.94 -2.08
N PRO A 212 1.51 8.02 -2.00
CA PRO A 212 1.05 9.31 -1.45
C PRO A 212 -0.24 9.88 -2.06
N PRO A 213 -0.60 9.65 -3.34
CA PRO A 213 -1.89 10.10 -3.88
C PRO A 213 -3.07 9.15 -3.61
N ALA A 214 -2.85 7.94 -3.07
CA ALA A 214 -3.91 6.93 -2.94
C ALA A 214 -5.16 7.38 -2.14
N PRO A 215 -5.07 8.09 -1.00
CA PRO A 215 -6.25 8.55 -0.28
C PRO A 215 -7.11 9.51 -1.10
N PHE A 216 -6.48 10.32 -1.95
CA PHE A 216 -7.13 11.36 -2.75
C PHE A 216 -7.74 10.78 -4.04
N GLU A 217 -7.07 9.82 -4.65
CA GLU A 217 -7.65 9.00 -5.74
C GLU A 217 -8.84 8.20 -5.22
N ARG A 218 -8.73 7.59 -4.04
CA ARG A 218 -9.80 6.87 -3.38
C ARG A 218 -11.02 7.75 -3.16
N ALA A 219 -10.82 9.00 -2.72
CA ALA A 219 -11.89 9.97 -2.57
C ALA A 219 -12.64 10.22 -3.90
N SER A 220 -11.90 10.36 -5.01
CA SER A 220 -12.50 10.51 -6.35
C SER A 220 -13.30 9.27 -6.74
N MET A 221 -12.75 8.08 -6.55
CA MET A 221 -13.40 6.82 -6.94
C MET A 221 -14.64 6.51 -6.09
N ILE A 222 -14.59 6.80 -4.79
CA ILE A 222 -15.76 6.65 -3.90
C ILE A 222 -16.82 7.69 -4.25
N ALA A 223 -16.46 8.94 -4.56
CA ALA A 223 -17.42 9.95 -4.98
C ALA A 223 -18.11 9.55 -6.30
N ALA A 224 -17.35 9.03 -7.28
CA ALA A 224 -17.89 8.49 -8.51
C ALA A 224 -18.86 7.33 -8.26
N TYR A 225 -18.51 6.41 -7.35
CA TYR A 225 -19.38 5.32 -6.94
C TYR A 225 -20.68 5.81 -6.30
N MET A 226 -20.60 6.76 -5.36
CA MET A 226 -21.76 7.33 -4.70
C MET A 226 -22.69 8.05 -5.68
N ASP A 227 -22.13 8.78 -6.67
CA ASP A 227 -22.91 9.42 -7.73
C ASP A 227 -23.57 8.41 -8.67
N LYS A 228 -22.88 7.30 -8.97
CA LYS A 228 -23.39 6.21 -9.81
C LYS A 228 -24.56 5.47 -9.17
N GLU A 229 -24.49 5.26 -7.86
CA GLU A 229 -25.50 4.48 -7.11
C GLU A 229 -26.55 5.37 -6.41
N ASP A 230 -26.55 6.68 -6.69
CA ASP A 230 -27.45 7.68 -6.08
C ASP A 230 -27.41 7.67 -4.53
N ILE A 231 -26.21 7.48 -3.96
CA ILE A 231 -25.98 7.48 -2.51
C ILE A 231 -25.80 8.93 -2.05
N ARG A 232 -26.64 9.40 -1.12
CA ARG A 232 -26.54 10.74 -0.54
C ARG A 232 -25.46 10.78 0.55
N GLY A 233 -24.72 11.90 0.61
CA GLY A 233 -23.67 12.11 1.57
C GLY A 233 -22.42 12.71 0.93
N LYS A 234 -21.35 12.81 1.69
CA LYS A 234 -20.07 13.43 1.28
C LYS A 234 -18.92 12.45 1.46
N VAL A 235 -17.84 12.69 0.72
CA VAL A 235 -16.54 12.07 0.95
C VAL A 235 -15.65 13.10 1.65
N ILE A 236 -15.37 12.90 2.92
CA ILE A 236 -14.60 13.84 3.75
C ILE A 236 -13.17 13.34 3.87
N VAL A 237 -12.20 14.13 3.41
CA VAL A 237 -10.77 13.79 3.47
C VAL A 237 -10.10 14.59 4.58
N LEU A 238 -9.69 13.91 5.64
CA LEU A 238 -8.98 14.48 6.79
C LEU A 238 -7.47 14.35 6.57
N ASN A 239 -6.81 15.46 6.20
CA ASN A 239 -5.38 15.49 5.95
C ASN A 239 -4.65 16.31 7.02
N PRO A 240 -3.64 15.76 7.74
CA PRO A 240 -2.86 16.51 8.71
C PRO A 240 -2.00 17.63 8.09
N LYS A 241 -1.80 17.60 6.79
CA LYS A 241 -0.98 18.58 6.02
C LYS A 241 -1.85 19.58 5.28
N ALA A 242 -1.28 20.75 4.92
CA ALA A 242 -1.97 21.75 4.11
C ALA A 242 -2.23 21.27 2.67
N LYS A 243 -1.26 20.57 2.07
CA LYS A 243 -1.28 20.10 0.68
C LYS A 243 -0.75 18.66 0.59
N PHE A 244 -0.93 18.06 -0.56
CA PHE A 244 -0.53 16.68 -0.86
C PHE A 244 -0.02 16.53 -2.30
N ALA A 245 0.44 15.33 -2.66
CA ALA A 245 0.95 15.04 -4.01
C ALA A 245 -0.14 15.28 -5.08
N LYS A 246 0.20 16.04 -6.14
CA LYS A 246 -0.73 16.44 -7.22
C LYS A 246 -1.89 17.34 -6.76
N PHE A 247 -1.73 18.11 -5.67
CA PHE A 247 -2.79 18.90 -5.03
C PHE A 247 -3.62 19.70 -6.03
N GLY A 248 -2.98 20.55 -6.86
CA GLY A 248 -3.69 21.38 -7.83
C GLY A 248 -4.51 20.59 -8.83
N ALA A 249 -4.00 19.43 -9.27
CA ALA A 249 -4.68 18.57 -10.23
C ALA A 249 -5.90 17.86 -9.62
N PHE A 250 -5.81 17.39 -8.37
CA PHE A 250 -6.97 16.83 -7.67
C PHE A 250 -8.02 17.89 -7.36
N MET A 251 -7.61 19.09 -6.89
CA MET A 251 -8.57 20.16 -6.59
C MET A 251 -9.31 20.64 -7.84
N GLU A 252 -8.63 20.70 -9.00
CA GLU A 252 -9.28 20.98 -10.30
C GLU A 252 -10.30 19.87 -10.63
N ALA A 253 -9.91 18.62 -10.54
CA ALA A 253 -10.78 17.50 -10.83
C ALA A 253 -12.01 17.45 -9.91
N TRP A 254 -11.81 17.62 -8.60
CA TRP A 254 -12.90 17.60 -7.63
C TRP A 254 -13.89 18.72 -7.82
N LYS A 255 -13.41 19.94 -8.09
CA LYS A 255 -14.28 21.08 -8.40
C LYS A 255 -15.14 20.83 -9.64
N ASP A 256 -14.55 20.26 -10.68
CA ASP A 256 -15.22 20.11 -11.98
C ASP A 256 -16.15 18.88 -12.03
N LEU A 257 -15.79 17.79 -11.36
CA LEU A 257 -16.47 16.52 -11.48
C LEU A 257 -17.46 16.24 -10.34
N TYR A 258 -17.16 16.73 -9.12
CA TYR A 258 -17.88 16.31 -7.92
C TYR A 258 -18.45 17.48 -7.11
N ALA A 259 -18.21 18.72 -7.53
CA ALA A 259 -18.68 19.95 -6.85
C ALA A 259 -18.48 19.86 -5.32
N ASP A 260 -19.59 19.83 -4.55
CA ASP A 260 -19.56 19.78 -3.09
C ASP A 260 -19.53 18.34 -2.51
N ARG A 261 -19.45 17.29 -3.34
CA ARG A 261 -19.44 15.90 -2.90
C ARG A 261 -18.17 15.56 -2.10
N ILE A 262 -17.01 16.09 -2.51
CA ILE A 262 -15.73 15.85 -1.83
C ILE A 262 -15.37 17.07 -0.98
N VAL A 263 -15.21 16.85 0.33
CA VAL A 263 -14.82 17.87 1.31
C VAL A 263 -13.40 17.63 1.76
N TYR A 264 -12.48 18.53 1.39
CA TYR A 264 -11.08 18.47 1.83
C TYR A 264 -10.87 19.29 3.09
N MET A 265 -10.39 18.64 4.15
CA MET A 265 -10.10 19.26 5.44
C MET A 265 -8.59 19.17 5.73
N PRO A 266 -7.81 20.23 5.41
CA PRO A 266 -6.40 20.29 5.76
C PRO A 266 -6.17 20.46 7.26
N HIS A 267 -4.92 20.27 7.70
CA HIS A 267 -4.48 20.42 9.09
C HIS A 267 -5.29 19.57 10.10
N SER A 268 -5.87 18.47 9.64
CA SER A 268 -6.74 17.59 10.44
C SER A 268 -5.94 16.41 11.01
N LYS A 269 -5.51 16.54 12.27
CA LYS A 269 -4.83 15.48 13.01
C LYS A 269 -5.86 14.66 13.79
N ILE A 270 -5.93 13.37 13.53
CA ILE A 270 -6.88 12.47 14.19
C ILE A 270 -6.52 12.34 15.67
N LEU A 271 -7.54 12.43 16.53
CA LEU A 271 -7.44 12.27 17.97
C LEU A 271 -8.00 10.93 18.42
N ASP A 272 -9.22 10.59 17.98
CA ASP A 272 -9.88 9.36 18.39
C ASP A 272 -10.97 8.92 17.42
N VAL A 273 -11.35 7.65 17.51
CA VAL A 273 -12.46 7.02 16.79
C VAL A 273 -13.36 6.30 17.78
N ASP A 274 -14.65 6.57 17.72
CA ASP A 274 -15.69 5.78 18.38
C ASP A 274 -16.43 4.97 17.31
N THR A 275 -16.18 3.67 17.31
CA THR A 275 -16.75 2.73 16.33
C THR A 275 -18.22 2.43 16.57
N LYS A 276 -18.71 2.60 17.83
CA LYS A 276 -20.10 2.35 18.18
C LYS A 276 -21.01 3.49 17.77
N SER A 277 -20.62 4.73 18.04
CA SER A 277 -21.35 5.93 17.60
C SER A 277 -21.03 6.33 16.16
N LYS A 278 -20.10 5.64 15.50
CA LYS A 278 -19.56 5.96 14.16
C LYS A 278 -19.11 7.42 14.07
N THR A 279 -18.25 7.85 15.00
CA THR A 279 -17.71 9.21 15.02
C THR A 279 -16.17 9.19 15.04
N ILE A 280 -15.60 10.21 14.39
CA ILE A 280 -14.16 10.45 14.42
C ILE A 280 -13.90 11.88 14.90
N SER A 281 -13.02 12.02 15.89
CA SER A 281 -12.59 13.30 16.43
C SER A 281 -11.18 13.64 15.91
N PHE A 282 -10.97 14.92 15.60
CA PHE A 282 -9.71 15.42 15.09
C PHE A 282 -9.48 16.87 15.51
N LYS A 283 -8.21 17.24 15.60
CA LYS A 283 -7.77 18.61 15.80
C LYS A 283 -7.50 19.23 14.44
N THR A 284 -8.07 20.42 14.18
CA THR A 284 -7.87 21.16 12.94
C THR A 284 -7.64 22.63 13.20
N VAL A 285 -7.37 23.39 12.15
CA VAL A 285 -7.12 24.83 12.20
C VAL A 285 -8.24 25.56 11.46
N VAL A 286 -8.83 26.54 12.10
CA VAL A 286 -9.87 27.41 11.52
C VAL A 286 -9.41 28.86 11.55
N LYS A 287 -9.87 29.68 10.60
CA LYS A 287 -9.64 31.13 10.64
C LYS A 287 -10.30 31.71 11.88
N ARG A 288 -9.61 32.61 12.54
CA ARG A 288 -10.18 33.35 13.69
C ARG A 288 -11.23 34.34 13.17
N THR A 289 -12.43 34.24 13.72
CA THR A 289 -13.54 35.19 13.47
C THR A 289 -13.94 35.91 14.73
N ASP A 290 -13.33 35.60 15.87
CA ASP A 290 -13.65 36.10 17.20
C ASP A 290 -13.01 37.45 17.55
N VAL A 291 -12.10 37.94 16.70
CA VAL A 291 -11.45 39.25 16.88
C VAL A 291 -11.43 40.03 15.56
N VAL A 292 -12.16 41.11 15.49
CA VAL A 292 -12.19 42.00 14.31
C VAL A 292 -10.82 42.67 14.14
N GLY A 293 -10.20 42.51 12.95
CA GLY A 293 -8.93 43.15 12.59
C GLY A 293 -7.64 42.39 12.95
N LEU A 294 -7.70 41.31 13.71
CA LEU A 294 -6.57 40.39 13.93
C LEU A 294 -6.75 39.11 13.10
N GLY A 295 -6.18 39.11 11.90
CA GLY A 295 -6.06 37.87 11.12
C GLY A 295 -5.27 36.80 11.94
N GLY A 296 -5.70 35.55 11.89
CA GLY A 296 -5.00 34.48 12.58
C GLY A 296 -5.75 33.12 12.46
N GLU A 297 -5.08 32.09 12.90
CA GLU A 297 -5.63 30.73 12.91
C GLU A 297 -5.82 30.28 14.34
N LYS A 298 -6.91 29.54 14.59
CA LYS A 298 -7.23 28.93 15.89
C LYS A 298 -7.33 27.43 15.75
N SER A 299 -6.65 26.72 16.63
CA SER A 299 -6.75 25.26 16.72
C SER A 299 -8.02 24.87 17.47
N VAL A 300 -8.83 24.00 16.87
CA VAL A 300 -10.09 23.51 17.44
C VAL A 300 -10.20 21.99 17.28
N ASN A 301 -10.88 21.36 18.23
CA ASN A 301 -11.29 19.97 18.09
C ASN A 301 -12.65 19.92 17.39
N LYS A 302 -12.80 19.02 16.45
CA LYS A 302 -14.04 18.72 15.73
C LYS A 302 -14.34 17.23 15.78
N THR A 303 -15.61 16.90 15.68
CA THR A 303 -16.09 15.52 15.53
C THR A 303 -17.04 15.48 14.34
N VAL A 304 -16.89 14.45 13.51
CA VAL A 304 -17.81 14.17 12.40
C VAL A 304 -18.33 12.74 12.52
N LYS A 305 -19.57 12.55 12.12
CA LYS A 305 -20.15 11.22 11.92
C LYS A 305 -19.71 10.65 10.59
N TYR A 306 -19.66 9.33 10.49
CA TYR A 306 -19.40 8.63 9.24
C TYR A 306 -20.34 7.42 9.12
N GLU A 307 -20.65 7.04 7.91
CA GLU A 307 -21.25 5.72 7.63
C GLU A 307 -20.14 4.71 7.33
N VAL A 308 -19.14 5.10 6.53
CA VAL A 308 -17.94 4.32 6.26
C VAL A 308 -16.70 5.11 6.64
N LEU A 309 -15.80 4.49 7.39
CA LEU A 309 -14.51 5.07 7.75
C LEU A 309 -13.35 4.27 7.12
N ASN A 310 -12.59 4.92 6.26
CA ASN A 310 -11.31 4.43 5.80
C ASN A 310 -10.20 5.10 6.65
N LEU A 311 -9.81 4.46 7.75
CA LEU A 311 -8.74 4.94 8.62
C LEU A 311 -7.40 4.43 8.11
N ILE A 312 -6.67 5.30 7.42
CA ILE A 312 -5.31 4.98 6.95
C ILE A 312 -4.31 5.46 8.01
N PRO A 313 -3.71 4.56 8.79
CA PRO A 313 -2.78 4.94 9.85
C PRO A 313 -1.39 5.26 9.29
N ASP A 314 -0.53 5.83 10.14
CA ASP A 314 0.87 6.02 9.81
C ASP A 314 1.52 4.69 9.41
N ASN A 315 2.45 4.76 8.46
CA ASN A 315 3.17 3.59 7.97
C ASN A 315 4.53 3.50 8.66
N LYS A 316 4.95 2.28 8.98
CA LYS A 316 6.32 1.94 9.41
C LYS A 316 6.91 0.86 8.51
N ALA A 317 8.20 0.63 8.61
CA ALA A 317 8.81 -0.55 7.99
C ALA A 317 8.16 -1.83 8.52
N ASN A 318 8.09 -2.86 7.68
CA ASN A 318 7.61 -4.17 8.12
C ASN A 318 8.48 -4.71 9.25
N PRO A 319 7.92 -5.40 10.27
CA PRO A 319 8.68 -5.98 11.39
C PRO A 319 9.84 -6.88 11.01
N VAL A 320 9.85 -7.46 9.84
CA VAL A 320 10.99 -8.23 9.30
C VAL A 320 12.30 -7.43 9.31
N VAL A 321 12.22 -6.09 9.16
CA VAL A 321 13.40 -5.22 9.24
C VAL A 321 13.99 -5.21 10.65
N GLU A 322 13.14 -5.20 11.67
CA GLU A 322 13.56 -5.27 13.08
C GLU A 322 14.22 -6.62 13.39
N MET A 323 13.66 -7.72 12.85
CA MET A 323 14.24 -9.08 12.98
C MET A 323 15.64 -9.16 12.39
N ALA A 324 15.93 -8.40 11.33
CA ALA A 324 17.25 -8.36 10.71
C ALA A 324 18.23 -7.44 11.44
N THR A 325 17.84 -6.72 12.49
CA THR A 325 18.70 -5.86 13.33
C THR A 325 19.56 -4.89 12.50
N LEU A 326 18.95 -4.20 11.53
CA LEU A 326 19.64 -3.28 10.63
C LEU A 326 19.60 -1.85 11.14
N GLU A 327 20.56 -1.04 10.71
CA GLU A 327 20.53 0.40 10.93
C GLU A 327 19.37 1.04 10.18
N THR A 328 18.53 1.77 10.91
CA THR A 328 17.30 2.36 10.38
C THR A 328 17.22 3.86 10.63
N SER A 329 16.43 4.55 9.82
CA SER A 329 16.15 5.98 9.99
C SER A 329 14.99 6.17 10.98
N LYS A 330 15.24 6.92 12.06
CA LYS A 330 14.21 7.31 13.04
C LYS A 330 13.11 8.17 12.41
N ASP A 331 13.49 9.08 11.51
CA ASP A 331 12.55 10.00 10.82
C ASP A 331 11.68 9.31 9.78
N ALA A 332 12.04 8.10 9.36
CA ALA A 332 11.33 7.31 8.36
C ALA A 332 10.68 6.05 8.96
N PHE A 333 10.36 6.07 10.24
CA PHE A 333 9.63 4.99 10.94
C PHE A 333 10.28 3.61 10.75
N GLY A 334 11.56 3.50 11.09
CA GLY A 334 12.31 2.25 11.07
C GLY A 334 12.72 1.75 9.68
N LYS A 335 12.73 2.61 8.67
CA LYS A 335 13.18 2.24 7.32
C LYS A 335 14.70 2.08 7.25
N VAL A 336 15.13 1.11 6.45
CA VAL A 336 16.55 0.69 6.33
C VAL A 336 17.40 1.79 5.69
N LEU A 337 18.54 2.07 6.27
CA LEU A 337 19.58 2.93 5.71
C LEU A 337 20.45 2.14 4.73
N MET A 338 20.80 2.75 3.60
CA MET A 338 21.49 2.11 2.48
C MET A 338 22.80 2.80 2.13
N ASN A 339 23.68 2.04 1.47
CA ASN A 339 24.88 2.52 0.80
C ASN A 339 24.55 2.95 -0.64
N GLY A 340 24.32 4.25 -0.83
CA GLY A 340 24.13 4.82 -2.16
C GLY A 340 22.94 4.25 -2.95
N CYS A 341 23.15 4.05 -4.24
CA CYS A 341 22.14 3.52 -5.18
C CYS A 341 22.20 1.99 -5.32
N SER A 342 23.08 1.32 -4.59
CA SER A 342 23.24 -0.14 -4.68
C SER A 342 22.10 -0.92 -4.01
N PHE A 343 21.37 -0.25 -3.13
CA PHE A 343 20.37 -0.88 -2.24
C PHE A 343 20.97 -1.87 -1.24
N GLN A 344 22.31 -1.94 -1.12
CA GLN A 344 23.01 -2.62 -0.06
C GLN A 344 22.82 -1.86 1.25
N THR A 345 22.58 -2.57 2.36
CA THR A 345 22.40 -1.92 3.67
C THR A 345 23.71 -1.37 4.20
N LYS A 346 23.63 -0.35 5.06
CA LYS A 346 24.84 0.18 5.74
C LYS A 346 25.41 -0.79 6.75
N THR A 347 24.56 -1.62 7.34
CA THR A 347 24.91 -2.52 8.43
C THR A 347 25.65 -3.77 7.97
N ASP A 348 25.25 -4.32 6.82
CA ASP A 348 25.73 -5.62 6.37
C ASP A 348 25.86 -5.65 4.84
N LYS A 349 27.05 -5.96 4.34
CA LYS A 349 27.36 -6.02 2.90
C LYS A 349 26.63 -7.16 2.17
N ASP A 350 26.16 -8.17 2.89
CA ASP A 350 25.46 -9.32 2.33
C ASP A 350 23.94 -9.17 2.41
N VAL A 351 23.46 -8.02 2.96
CA VAL A 351 22.03 -7.72 3.07
C VAL A 351 21.68 -6.48 2.27
N TYR A 352 20.64 -6.60 1.47
CA TYR A 352 20.04 -5.56 0.61
C TYR A 352 18.61 -5.27 1.03
N ALA A 353 18.09 -4.10 0.70
CA ALA A 353 16.69 -3.75 0.92
C ALA A 353 16.13 -2.95 -0.25
N VAL A 354 14.89 -3.26 -0.69
CA VAL A 354 14.24 -2.59 -1.82
C VAL A 354 12.78 -2.26 -1.51
N GLY A 355 12.23 -1.29 -2.23
CA GLY A 355 10.83 -0.89 -2.09
C GLY A 355 10.56 -0.05 -0.84
N ASP A 356 9.38 -0.24 -0.25
CA ASP A 356 8.83 0.66 0.77
C ASP A 356 9.56 0.60 2.13
N VAL A 357 10.40 -0.40 2.35
CA VAL A 357 11.21 -0.53 3.59
C VAL A 357 12.45 0.35 3.60
N VAL A 358 12.76 0.99 2.48
CA VAL A 358 14.00 1.77 2.32
C VAL A 358 13.80 3.24 2.68
N ALA A 359 14.77 3.81 3.40
CA ALA A 359 14.84 5.23 3.72
C ALA A 359 15.45 6.03 2.55
N HIS A 360 14.64 6.35 1.53
CA HIS A 360 15.04 7.20 0.41
C HIS A 360 14.10 8.41 0.25
N ALA A 361 14.51 9.40 -0.57
CA ALA A 361 13.74 10.63 -0.80
C ALA A 361 12.97 10.63 -2.14
N ILE A 362 12.62 9.43 -2.65
CA ILE A 362 11.76 9.24 -3.81
C ILE A 362 10.38 8.71 -3.37
N PRO A 363 9.32 8.93 -4.15
CA PRO A 363 7.97 8.51 -3.76
C PRO A 363 7.87 6.98 -3.62
N PRO A 364 7.38 6.45 -2.49
CA PRO A 364 7.13 5.02 -2.34
C PRO A 364 5.94 4.61 -3.21
N SER A 365 6.19 3.74 -4.19
CA SER A 365 5.22 3.24 -5.16
C SER A 365 5.64 1.88 -5.71
N GLY A 366 4.71 1.16 -6.36
CA GLY A 366 5.03 -0.11 -7.03
C GLY A 366 6.12 0.06 -8.08
N GLN A 367 6.08 1.13 -8.89
CA GLN A 367 7.11 1.40 -9.90
C GLN A 367 8.47 1.73 -9.27
N THR A 368 8.51 2.52 -8.20
CA THR A 368 9.76 2.76 -7.44
C THR A 368 10.31 1.46 -6.86
N ALA A 369 9.44 0.58 -6.35
CA ALA A 369 9.84 -0.72 -5.82
C ALA A 369 10.45 -1.60 -6.93
N SER A 370 9.82 -1.68 -8.10
CA SER A 370 10.35 -2.42 -9.26
C SER A 370 11.66 -1.80 -9.77
N TRP A 371 11.74 -0.46 -9.85
CA TRP A 371 12.99 0.22 -10.23
C TRP A 371 14.12 -0.12 -9.25
N SER A 372 13.87 -0.01 -7.94
CA SER A 372 14.87 -0.37 -6.92
C SER A 372 15.28 -1.85 -6.98
N GLY A 373 14.33 -2.73 -7.29
CA GLY A 373 14.60 -4.16 -7.49
C GLY A 373 15.52 -4.44 -8.67
N LYS A 374 15.33 -3.74 -9.79
CA LYS A 374 16.24 -3.84 -10.96
C LYS A 374 17.64 -3.36 -10.62
N GLN A 375 17.77 -2.23 -9.90
CA GLN A 375 19.06 -1.70 -9.47
C GLN A 375 19.78 -2.64 -8.51
N CYS A 376 19.06 -3.20 -7.53
CA CYS A 376 19.60 -4.17 -6.58
C CYS A 376 20.07 -5.46 -7.28
N ALA A 377 19.30 -5.99 -8.21
CA ALA A 377 19.66 -7.16 -8.98
C ALA A 377 20.90 -6.91 -9.86
N ASP A 378 21.04 -5.69 -10.41
CA ASP A 378 22.26 -5.29 -11.15
C ASP A 378 23.49 -5.34 -10.26
N GLU A 379 23.43 -4.77 -9.07
CA GLU A 379 24.51 -4.77 -8.10
C GLU A 379 24.91 -6.19 -7.68
N ILE A 380 23.93 -6.99 -7.27
CA ILE A 380 24.18 -8.37 -6.84
C ILE A 380 24.83 -9.19 -7.95
N ALA A 381 24.34 -9.08 -9.20
CA ALA A 381 24.91 -9.80 -10.31
C ALA A 381 26.36 -9.36 -10.62
N HIS A 382 26.65 -8.05 -10.60
CA HIS A 382 28.02 -7.56 -10.75
C HIS A 382 28.94 -8.13 -9.67
N ARG A 383 28.51 -8.10 -8.44
CA ARG A 383 29.26 -8.63 -7.30
C ARG A 383 29.54 -10.13 -7.45
N LEU A 384 28.53 -10.93 -7.78
CA LEU A 384 28.68 -12.38 -7.95
C LEU A 384 29.57 -12.77 -9.14
N HIS A 385 29.62 -11.93 -10.18
CA HIS A 385 30.52 -12.11 -11.30
C HIS A 385 31.93 -11.50 -11.08
N GLY A 386 32.23 -11.01 -9.85
CA GLY A 386 33.54 -10.41 -9.53
C GLY A 386 33.81 -9.08 -10.26
N LYS A 387 32.75 -8.39 -10.71
CA LYS A 387 32.84 -7.11 -11.43
C LYS A 387 32.59 -5.94 -10.49
N ALA A 388 33.40 -4.88 -10.62
CA ALA A 388 33.18 -3.65 -9.88
C ALA A 388 31.83 -3.01 -10.31
N TYR A 389 31.01 -2.64 -9.33
CA TYR A 389 29.79 -1.92 -9.57
C TYR A 389 30.05 -0.42 -9.59
N SER A 390 29.96 0.20 -10.75
CA SER A 390 30.19 1.64 -10.86
C SER A 390 28.97 2.43 -10.42
N LEU A 391 29.03 3.02 -9.23
CA LEU A 391 28.06 4.00 -8.77
C LEU A 391 27.96 5.21 -9.72
N ALA A 392 29.04 5.55 -10.44
CA ALA A 392 29.06 6.66 -11.40
C ALA A 392 28.08 6.45 -12.56
N VAL A 393 27.91 5.23 -13.05
CA VAL A 393 26.92 4.90 -14.09
C VAL A 393 25.49 5.09 -13.57
N LYS A 394 25.27 4.92 -12.26
CA LYS A 394 23.97 5.06 -11.60
C LYS A 394 23.71 6.44 -10.99
N ALA A 395 24.70 7.31 -10.98
CA ALA A 395 24.52 8.71 -10.64
C ALA A 395 23.88 9.51 -11.78
N ALA A 396 23.82 8.98 -12.98
CA ALA A 396 23.13 9.61 -14.10
C ALA A 396 21.62 9.78 -13.78
N PRO A 397 21.04 10.95 -14.09
CA PRO A 397 19.62 11.18 -13.87
C PRO A 397 18.75 10.16 -14.63
N VAL A 398 17.83 9.50 -13.92
CA VAL A 398 16.87 8.57 -14.51
C VAL A 398 15.61 9.35 -14.84
N LYS A 399 15.36 9.59 -16.13
CA LYS A 399 14.13 10.24 -16.61
C LYS A 399 12.93 9.32 -16.38
N ALA A 400 11.83 9.92 -15.89
CA ALA A 400 10.60 9.20 -15.58
C ALA A 400 10.84 7.90 -14.75
N GLY A 401 11.77 7.95 -13.79
CA GLY A 401 12.05 6.83 -12.89
C GLY A 401 10.85 6.35 -12.10
N ASN A 402 9.85 7.24 -11.92
CA ASN A 402 8.51 6.89 -11.47
C ASN A 402 7.46 7.65 -12.27
N VAL A 403 6.44 6.96 -12.73
CA VAL A 403 5.20 7.53 -13.25
C VAL A 403 4.08 7.10 -12.31
N CYS A 404 3.29 8.05 -11.81
CA CYS A 404 2.21 7.76 -10.89
C CYS A 404 0.90 8.35 -11.41
N TYR A 405 0.02 7.47 -11.82
CA TYR A 405 -1.33 7.79 -12.27
C TYR A 405 -2.31 7.88 -11.09
N SER A 406 -3.43 8.57 -11.27
CA SER A 406 -4.59 8.53 -10.39
C SER A 406 -5.85 8.76 -11.19
N MET A 407 -6.77 7.81 -11.12
CA MET A 407 -8.11 7.95 -11.69
C MET A 407 -8.88 8.99 -10.89
N VAL A 408 -9.57 9.90 -11.60
CA VAL A 408 -10.34 10.98 -10.97
C VAL A 408 -11.77 11.06 -11.49
N GLY A 409 -12.13 10.37 -12.56
CA GLY A 409 -13.47 10.30 -13.12
C GLY A 409 -13.78 8.91 -13.64
N ASP A 410 -15.08 8.56 -13.72
CA ASP A 410 -15.59 7.27 -14.21
C ASP A 410 -16.41 7.40 -15.51
N ARG A 411 -17.13 8.51 -15.71
CA ARG A 411 -17.99 8.75 -16.86
C ARG A 411 -17.87 10.19 -17.41
N PRO A 412 -16.90 10.43 -18.29
CA PRO A 412 -15.91 9.50 -18.84
C PRO A 412 -14.77 9.21 -17.85
N GLU A 413 -14.08 8.07 -18.04
CA GLU A 413 -12.86 7.81 -17.31
C GLU A 413 -11.82 8.87 -17.62
N GLU A 414 -11.37 9.55 -16.58
CA GLU A 414 -10.29 10.53 -16.64
C GLU A 414 -9.29 10.27 -15.52
N ALA A 415 -8.02 10.53 -15.81
CA ALA A 415 -6.94 10.40 -14.85
C ALA A 415 -5.97 11.59 -14.91
N ILE A 416 -5.26 11.79 -13.81
CA ILE A 416 -4.13 12.71 -13.68
C ILE A 416 -2.85 11.90 -13.48
N MET A 417 -1.70 12.48 -13.80
CA MET A 417 -0.41 11.81 -13.63
C MET A 417 0.65 12.74 -13.05
N VAL A 418 1.69 12.14 -12.49
CA VAL A 418 2.95 12.82 -12.16
C VAL A 418 4.10 11.92 -12.60
N THR A 419 5.10 12.50 -13.22
CA THR A 419 6.39 11.85 -13.48
C THR A 419 7.41 12.32 -12.45
N HIS A 420 8.36 11.46 -12.09
CA HIS A 420 9.49 11.83 -11.25
C HIS A 420 10.80 11.42 -11.93
N ASP A 421 11.67 12.39 -12.12
CA ASP A 421 13.05 12.13 -12.50
C ASP A 421 13.85 11.83 -11.22
N PHE A 422 14.63 10.75 -11.23
CA PHE A 422 15.49 10.40 -10.11
C PHE A 422 16.92 10.84 -10.34
N SER A 423 17.56 11.31 -9.29
CA SER A 423 18.98 11.68 -9.32
C SER A 423 19.66 11.30 -8.01
N TRP A 424 20.93 10.87 -8.11
CA TRP A 424 21.81 10.66 -6.97
C TRP A 424 22.53 11.96 -6.61
N THR A 425 22.51 12.34 -5.34
CA THR A 425 23.11 13.60 -4.85
C THR A 425 24.49 13.42 -4.20
N GLY A 426 25.06 12.20 -4.28
CA GLY A 426 26.25 11.82 -3.51
C GLY A 426 25.93 11.19 -2.15
N SER A 427 24.70 11.40 -1.62
CA SER A 427 24.29 10.88 -0.31
C SER A 427 22.91 10.22 -0.33
N VAL A 428 21.99 10.67 -1.15
CA VAL A 428 20.60 10.18 -1.22
C VAL A 428 20.04 10.25 -2.63
N ILE A 429 19.12 9.33 -2.97
CA ILE A 429 18.35 9.40 -4.21
C ILE A 429 17.20 10.39 -4.00
N LYS A 430 17.12 11.43 -4.83
CA LYS A 430 16.04 12.42 -4.85
C LYS A 430 15.16 12.26 -6.08
N GLY A 431 13.87 12.58 -5.94
CA GLY A 431 12.91 12.65 -7.03
C GLY A 431 12.46 14.09 -7.28
N LYS A 432 12.45 14.53 -8.55
CA LYS A 432 11.85 15.79 -8.98
C LYS A 432 10.57 15.48 -9.75
N GLY A 433 9.43 15.88 -9.16
CA GLY A 433 8.11 15.64 -9.75
C GLY A 433 7.71 16.70 -10.77
N HIS A 434 6.97 16.26 -11.81
CA HIS A 434 6.31 17.11 -12.80
C HIS A 434 4.90 16.60 -13.06
N VAL A 435 3.89 17.47 -12.92
CA VAL A 435 2.48 17.18 -13.20
C VAL A 435 2.10 17.86 -14.52
N PRO A 436 2.02 17.11 -15.64
CA PRO A 436 1.71 17.70 -16.94
C PRO A 436 0.24 18.05 -17.06
N LYS A 437 -0.04 19.03 -17.92
CA LYS A 437 -1.39 19.32 -18.39
C LYS A 437 -1.63 18.65 -19.73
N ALA A 438 -2.86 18.21 -19.95
CA ALA A 438 -3.34 17.74 -21.24
C ALA A 438 -3.49 18.89 -22.25
N ALA A 439 -3.70 18.56 -23.52
CA ALA A 439 -3.91 19.55 -24.59
C ALA A 439 -5.12 20.49 -24.32
N SER A 440 -6.11 20.02 -23.54
CA SER A 440 -7.23 20.82 -23.07
C SER A 440 -6.87 21.92 -22.06
N GLY A 441 -5.62 21.97 -21.60
CA GLY A 441 -5.18 22.85 -20.51
C GLY A 441 -5.50 22.32 -19.11
N LYS A 442 -6.31 21.27 -18.98
CA LYS A 442 -6.63 20.59 -17.71
C LYS A 442 -5.54 19.59 -17.33
N PHE A 443 -5.44 19.26 -16.04
CA PHE A 443 -4.51 18.22 -15.56
C PHE A 443 -4.99 16.80 -15.88
N ARG A 444 -6.29 16.59 -16.10
CA ARG A 444 -6.88 15.28 -16.37
C ARG A 444 -7.23 15.08 -17.83
N SER A 445 -7.25 13.85 -18.28
CA SER A 445 -7.74 13.47 -19.61
C SER A 445 -8.13 11.98 -19.72
N LYS A 446 -8.94 11.66 -20.73
CA LYS A 446 -9.24 10.28 -21.16
C LYS A 446 -7.98 9.52 -21.61
N GLY A 447 -7.08 10.22 -22.30
CA GLY A 447 -5.79 9.65 -22.73
C GLY A 447 -4.93 9.21 -21.54
N THR A 448 -4.90 9.99 -20.45
CA THR A 448 -4.21 9.60 -19.22
C THR A 448 -4.90 8.43 -18.54
N ALA A 449 -6.24 8.34 -18.56
CA ALA A 449 -6.96 7.18 -18.02
C ALA A 449 -6.64 5.89 -18.79
N LYS A 450 -6.63 5.96 -20.13
CA LYS A 450 -6.17 4.84 -20.97
C LYS A 450 -4.73 4.43 -20.63
N ALA A 451 -3.81 5.39 -20.54
CA ALA A 451 -2.43 5.14 -20.18
C ALA A 451 -2.29 4.51 -18.78
N THR A 452 -3.20 4.84 -17.85
CA THR A 452 -3.24 4.21 -16.51
C THR A 452 -3.56 2.72 -16.60
N ARG A 453 -4.57 2.35 -17.39
CA ARG A 453 -4.93 0.94 -17.63
C ARG A 453 -3.82 0.17 -18.34
N ASP A 454 -3.25 0.76 -19.40
CA ASP A 454 -2.13 0.18 -20.16
C ASP A 454 -0.89 -0.04 -19.26
N TRP A 455 -0.59 0.95 -18.41
CA TRP A 455 0.51 0.84 -17.43
C TRP A 455 0.27 -0.30 -16.46
N TYR A 456 -0.95 -0.41 -15.92
CA TYR A 456 -1.28 -1.46 -14.95
C TYR A 456 -1.13 -2.84 -15.60
N SER A 457 -1.72 -3.05 -16.77
CA SER A 457 -1.62 -4.30 -17.51
C SER A 457 -0.16 -4.66 -17.84
N GLY A 458 0.63 -3.68 -18.29
CA GLY A 458 2.05 -3.86 -18.57
C GLY A 458 2.87 -4.20 -17.31
N ALA A 459 2.57 -3.56 -16.18
CA ALA A 459 3.25 -3.84 -14.92
C ALA A 459 2.95 -5.25 -14.39
N MET A 460 1.70 -5.72 -14.52
CA MET A 460 1.33 -7.08 -14.13
C MET A 460 1.95 -8.10 -15.09
N ALA A 461 1.90 -7.85 -16.40
CA ALA A 461 2.59 -8.70 -17.36
C ALA A 461 4.11 -8.74 -17.13
N ASP A 462 4.76 -7.62 -16.76
CA ASP A 462 6.19 -7.64 -16.43
C ASP A 462 6.49 -8.50 -15.19
N LEU A 463 5.60 -8.59 -14.21
CA LEU A 463 5.82 -9.37 -12.99
C LEU A 463 5.44 -10.86 -13.14
N PHE A 464 4.36 -11.15 -13.84
CA PHE A 464 3.71 -12.47 -13.83
C PHE A 464 3.74 -13.20 -15.17
N SER A 465 4.09 -12.52 -16.28
CA SER A 465 4.09 -13.15 -17.62
C SER A 465 5.47 -13.36 -18.21
#